data_911f424d00be0cdebf2e787e026235dc
#
_entry.id   911f424d00be0cdebf2e787e026235dc
#
_cell.length_a   1.000
_cell.length_b   1.000
_cell.length_c   1.000
_cell.angle_alpha   90.00
_cell.angle_beta   90.00
_cell.angle_gamma   90.00
#
_symmetry.space_group_name_H-M   'P 1'
#
loop_
_entity.id
_entity.type
_entity.pdbx_description
1 polymer ?
#
loop_
_entity_poly.entity_id
_entity_poly.type
_entity_poly.pdbx_seq_one_letter_code
_entity_poly.pdbx_strand_id
1 'polypeptide(L)'
;MEKDASIIFECLVNHLKIWELDLCKCVAFGSDGASTMVGSHGGVATKLKKNLNPFILSCHCVAHRTNLASLDASKASDCKVISDDVDMILNAIASYFNSSSKRKHALTTLQSVLFDAKKTMKRYHKIRWLSRWQAVTTLCDSLESVLCFFRDVKDKKDLGQVKVIFGKLKQFKYIYILYFLADILHSLALLSKIFQNKFVDVTTIGSIVRTEIAQIRMLFIVEQTDLNASTFNENTGYHVIPEYGPLGGHLRKLSSEIHGKMYHGFEMDRSRLGDDLEEALKFQHAFAEAVCVGLAARFVDNDLISCFKILNPTNMPSKQIGLQNWGVVELEKLLAHYGHDRSQEGSKFPPFVDVMACKREFLAFKLQATTEWGDKTCGDLWGMITWNHSLQTRYPNLLVLADLARVQCVSTSTCERAFSVQNLIKTRVRNRLGS
;
A
#
# COMPACT_ATOMS: atom_id res chain seq x y z
N MET A 1 3.89 28.12 -10.94
CA MET A 1 2.48 27.87 -11.34
C MET A 1 1.81 27.26 -10.13
N GLU A 2 0.96 28.00 -9.46
CA GLU A 2 0.13 27.49 -8.37
C GLU A 2 -0.75 26.36 -8.93
N LYS A 3 -0.88 25.27 -8.15
CA LYS A 3 -1.72 24.14 -8.51
C LYS A 3 -3.19 24.51 -8.21
N ASP A 4 -3.77 25.36 -9.04
CA ASP A 4 -5.18 25.74 -8.93
C ASP A 4 -6.05 24.62 -9.47
N ALA A 5 -7.02 24.17 -8.67
CA ALA A 5 -7.99 23.17 -9.04
C ALA A 5 -8.82 23.57 -10.27
N SER A 6 -9.04 24.87 -10.48
CA SER A 6 -9.77 25.40 -11.64
C SER A 6 -8.98 25.16 -12.95
N ILE A 7 -7.70 25.47 -12.94
CA ILE A 7 -6.81 25.26 -14.11
C ILE A 7 -6.75 23.76 -14.48
N ILE A 8 -6.61 22.89 -13.47
CA ILE A 8 -6.58 21.44 -13.69
C ILE A 8 -7.92 20.97 -14.27
N PHE A 9 -9.04 21.42 -13.70
CA PHE A 9 -10.38 21.09 -14.17
C PHE A 9 -10.58 21.52 -15.64
N GLU A 10 -10.28 22.77 -15.98
CA GLU A 10 -10.41 23.31 -17.35
C GLU A 10 -9.54 22.53 -18.34
N CYS A 11 -8.30 22.22 -17.95
CA CYS A 11 -7.39 21.43 -18.76
C CYS A 11 -7.96 20.03 -19.04
N LEU A 12 -8.49 19.33 -18.00
CA LEU A 12 -9.11 18.03 -18.16
C LEU A 12 -10.33 18.08 -19.09
N VAL A 13 -11.24 19.04 -18.87
CA VAL A 13 -12.47 19.19 -19.69
C VAL A 13 -12.11 19.48 -21.15
N ASN A 14 -11.13 20.35 -21.39
CA ASN A 14 -10.70 20.67 -22.74
C ASN A 14 -10.11 19.45 -23.47
N HIS A 15 -9.29 18.65 -22.78
CA HIS A 15 -8.74 17.41 -23.38
C HIS A 15 -9.82 16.37 -23.67
N LEU A 16 -10.79 16.19 -22.77
CA LEU A 16 -11.92 15.27 -23.00
C LEU A 16 -12.76 15.73 -24.23
N LYS A 17 -12.95 17.04 -24.40
CA LYS A 17 -13.63 17.59 -25.58
C LYS A 17 -12.82 17.41 -26.87
N ILE A 18 -11.49 17.60 -26.83
CA ILE A 18 -10.61 17.37 -27.99
C ILE A 18 -10.67 15.89 -28.42
N TRP A 19 -10.85 14.97 -27.47
CA TRP A 19 -11.01 13.55 -27.77
C TRP A 19 -12.44 13.14 -28.12
N GLU A 20 -13.35 14.11 -28.28
CA GLU A 20 -14.76 13.91 -28.61
C GLU A 20 -15.50 12.96 -27.65
N LEU A 21 -15.05 12.93 -26.36
CA LEU A 21 -15.68 12.11 -25.34
C LEU A 21 -16.92 12.80 -24.75
N ASP A 22 -17.99 12.02 -24.61
CA ASP A 22 -19.22 12.49 -23.96
C ASP A 22 -18.97 12.70 -22.46
N LEU A 23 -18.95 13.97 -22.05
CA LEU A 23 -18.67 14.35 -20.67
C LEU A 23 -19.74 13.86 -19.69
N CYS A 24 -20.99 13.71 -20.17
CA CYS A 24 -22.09 13.19 -19.35
C CYS A 24 -21.93 11.71 -19.00
N LYS A 25 -21.08 10.97 -19.70
CA LYS A 25 -20.73 9.58 -19.42
C LYS A 25 -19.54 9.41 -18.49
N CYS A 26 -18.91 10.49 -18.05
CA CYS A 26 -17.84 10.42 -17.06
C CYS A 26 -18.44 10.04 -15.69
N VAL A 27 -18.13 8.85 -15.17
CA VAL A 27 -18.69 8.31 -13.91
C VAL A 27 -17.65 8.06 -12.84
N ALA A 28 -16.36 8.23 -13.13
CA ALA A 28 -15.28 7.97 -12.19
C ALA A 28 -14.13 8.97 -12.32
N PHE A 29 -13.52 9.31 -11.18
CA PHE A 29 -12.34 10.15 -11.08
C PHE A 29 -11.40 9.61 -10.01
N GLY A 30 -10.16 9.32 -10.39
CA GLY A 30 -9.11 8.82 -9.48
C GLY A 30 -7.99 9.83 -9.27
N SER A 31 -7.56 10.02 -8.02
CA SER A 31 -6.46 10.92 -7.67
C SER A 31 -5.65 10.42 -6.47
N ASP A 32 -4.56 11.12 -6.13
CA ASP A 32 -3.70 10.84 -4.98
C ASP A 32 -4.26 11.33 -3.63
N GLY A 33 -5.46 11.92 -3.64
CA GLY A 33 -6.10 12.43 -2.43
C GLY A 33 -5.61 13.81 -1.97
N ALA A 34 -4.79 14.51 -2.77
CA ALA A 34 -4.40 15.89 -2.47
C ALA A 34 -5.64 16.80 -2.37
N SER A 35 -5.62 17.79 -1.47
CA SER A 35 -6.75 18.71 -1.26
C SER A 35 -7.19 19.45 -2.52
N THR A 36 -6.25 19.81 -3.40
CA THR A 36 -6.53 20.37 -4.74
C THR A 36 -7.39 19.43 -5.59
N MET A 37 -7.21 18.11 -5.43
CA MET A 37 -7.93 17.10 -6.22
C MET A 37 -9.28 16.73 -5.59
N VAL A 38 -9.34 16.52 -4.26
CA VAL A 38 -10.52 15.96 -3.57
C VAL A 38 -11.18 16.91 -2.57
N GLY A 39 -10.69 18.13 -2.46
CA GLY A 39 -11.24 19.13 -1.51
C GLY A 39 -12.74 19.36 -1.70
N SER A 40 -13.50 19.30 -0.59
CA SER A 40 -14.97 19.33 -0.60
C SER A 40 -15.58 20.63 -1.16
N HIS A 41 -14.89 21.76 -1.03
CA HIS A 41 -15.40 23.08 -1.44
C HIS A 41 -15.00 23.49 -2.87
N GLY A 42 -13.84 23.04 -3.36
CA GLY A 42 -13.34 23.53 -4.65
C GLY A 42 -12.37 22.60 -5.36
N GLY A 43 -12.18 21.38 -4.88
CA GLY A 43 -11.31 20.41 -5.52
C GLY A 43 -11.80 20.00 -6.93
N VAL A 44 -10.89 19.47 -7.73
CA VAL A 44 -11.19 19.00 -9.10
C VAL A 44 -12.37 18.03 -9.11
N ALA A 45 -12.39 17.04 -8.19
CA ALA A 45 -13.50 16.08 -8.07
C ALA A 45 -14.86 16.76 -7.84
N THR A 46 -14.89 17.78 -6.97
CA THR A 46 -16.11 18.54 -6.69
C THR A 46 -16.56 19.32 -7.92
N LYS A 47 -15.63 19.94 -8.65
CA LYS A 47 -15.92 20.65 -9.91
C LYS A 47 -16.42 19.70 -10.99
N LEU A 48 -15.83 18.52 -11.13
CA LEU A 48 -16.27 17.48 -12.08
C LEU A 48 -17.70 17.03 -11.78
N LYS A 49 -17.98 16.73 -10.50
CA LYS A 49 -19.34 16.37 -10.06
C LYS A 49 -20.33 17.47 -10.37
N LYS A 50 -19.96 18.73 -10.08
CA LYS A 50 -20.85 19.87 -10.22
C LYS A 50 -21.09 20.29 -11.67
N ASN A 51 -20.12 20.13 -12.57
CA ASN A 51 -20.20 20.72 -13.91
C ASN A 51 -20.33 19.66 -15.02
N LEU A 52 -20.06 18.37 -14.77
CA LEU A 52 -20.13 17.33 -15.79
C LEU A 52 -21.21 16.28 -15.49
N ASN A 53 -21.06 15.53 -14.39
CA ASN A 53 -21.99 14.43 -14.08
C ASN A 53 -22.06 14.21 -12.56
N PRO A 54 -23.25 14.34 -11.94
CA PRO A 54 -23.44 14.17 -10.49
C PRO A 54 -23.20 12.73 -10.02
N PHE A 55 -23.16 11.76 -10.92
CA PHE A 55 -22.88 10.35 -10.60
C PHE A 55 -21.39 10.01 -10.50
N ILE A 56 -20.48 10.97 -10.79
CA ILE A 56 -19.03 10.73 -10.69
C ILE A 56 -18.66 10.29 -9.28
N LEU A 57 -18.02 9.13 -9.17
CA LEU A 57 -17.34 8.70 -7.95
C LEU A 57 -15.90 9.18 -7.95
N SER A 58 -15.50 9.82 -6.84
CA SER A 58 -14.10 10.20 -6.63
C SER A 58 -13.42 9.13 -5.80
N CYS A 59 -12.39 8.52 -6.34
CA CYS A 59 -11.60 7.50 -5.69
C CYS A 59 -10.22 8.02 -5.31
N HIS A 60 -9.87 7.90 -4.04
CA HIS A 60 -8.49 8.08 -3.60
C HIS A 60 -7.68 6.82 -3.94
N CYS A 61 -6.59 6.97 -4.67
CA CYS A 61 -5.73 5.89 -5.14
C CYS A 61 -5.41 4.88 -4.03
N VAL A 62 -5.77 3.61 -4.26
CA VAL A 62 -5.61 2.54 -3.27
C VAL A 62 -4.14 2.31 -2.90
N ALA A 63 -3.22 2.36 -3.87
CA ALA A 63 -1.79 2.24 -3.62
C ALA A 63 -1.25 3.43 -2.78
N HIS A 64 -1.77 4.64 -2.98
CA HIS A 64 -1.41 5.80 -2.17
C HIS A 64 -1.93 5.66 -0.74
N ARG A 65 -3.19 5.20 -0.54
CA ARG A 65 -3.76 4.92 0.78
C ARG A 65 -2.94 3.90 1.58
N THR A 66 -2.44 2.86 0.93
CA THR A 66 -1.55 1.86 1.56
C THR A 66 -0.26 2.50 2.06
N ASN A 67 0.37 3.36 1.27
CA ASN A 67 1.60 4.08 1.68
C ASN A 67 1.34 5.02 2.86
N LEU A 68 0.21 5.72 2.87
CA LEU A 68 -0.16 6.62 3.97
C LEU A 68 -0.33 5.85 5.29
N ALA A 69 -0.84 4.62 5.28
CA ALA A 69 -0.95 3.80 6.50
C ALA A 69 0.43 3.57 7.14
N SER A 70 1.45 3.24 6.34
CA SER A 70 2.83 3.08 6.83
C SER A 70 3.45 4.39 7.33
N LEU A 71 3.19 5.50 6.63
CA LEU A 71 3.71 6.82 7.03
C LEU A 71 3.09 7.30 8.35
N ASP A 72 1.80 7.06 8.56
CA ASP A 72 1.13 7.45 9.80
C ASP A 72 1.56 6.57 10.97
N ALA A 73 1.76 5.27 10.75
CA ALA A 73 2.36 4.39 11.75
C ALA A 73 3.74 4.90 12.22
N SER A 74 4.56 5.39 11.27
CA SER A 74 5.87 5.98 11.61
C SER A 74 5.78 7.26 12.45
N LYS A 75 4.63 7.95 12.42
CA LYS A 75 4.39 9.20 13.17
C LYS A 75 3.62 8.99 14.47
N ALA A 76 3.12 7.77 14.72
CA ALA A 76 2.45 7.44 15.98
C ALA A 76 3.38 7.74 17.16
N SER A 77 2.82 8.22 18.29
CA SER A 77 3.59 8.66 19.46
C SER A 77 4.66 7.66 19.88
N ASP A 78 4.29 6.41 19.94
CA ASP A 78 5.13 5.30 20.44
C ASP A 78 6.16 4.82 19.41
N CYS A 79 6.00 5.24 18.14
CA CYS A 79 6.88 4.84 17.05
C CYS A 79 7.80 5.95 16.57
N LYS A 80 7.43 7.22 16.80
CA LYS A 80 8.03 8.38 16.13
C LYS A 80 9.54 8.50 16.35
N VAL A 81 9.99 8.42 17.59
CA VAL A 81 11.41 8.62 17.93
C VAL A 81 12.30 7.58 17.24
N ILE A 82 11.92 6.32 17.34
CA ILE A 82 12.66 5.22 16.72
C ILE A 82 12.56 5.27 15.19
N SER A 83 11.40 5.62 14.65
CA SER A 83 11.24 5.78 13.19
C SER A 83 12.10 6.92 12.64
N ASP A 84 12.19 8.05 13.33
CA ASP A 84 13.03 9.18 12.94
C ASP A 84 14.52 8.79 13.01
N ASP A 85 14.92 8.00 13.99
CA ASP A 85 16.29 7.45 14.11
C ASP A 85 16.61 6.50 12.95
N VAL A 86 15.71 5.60 12.61
CA VAL A 86 15.89 4.68 11.47
C VAL A 86 15.98 5.46 10.17
N ASP A 87 15.11 6.43 9.95
CA ASP A 87 15.13 7.28 8.75
C ASP A 87 16.45 8.07 8.65
N MET A 88 16.97 8.55 9.79
CA MET A 88 18.28 9.19 9.86
C MET A 88 19.41 8.22 9.49
N ILE A 89 19.42 7.00 10.06
CA ILE A 89 20.43 5.96 9.77
C ILE A 89 20.43 5.65 8.27
N LEU A 90 19.26 5.36 7.67
CA LEU A 90 19.13 5.03 6.25
C LEU A 90 19.68 6.14 5.34
N ASN A 91 19.27 7.39 5.60
CA ASN A 91 19.69 8.52 4.78
C ASN A 91 21.17 8.89 4.97
N ALA A 92 21.68 8.77 6.19
CA ALA A 92 23.08 9.04 6.49
C ALA A 92 24.01 8.02 5.82
N ILE A 93 23.67 6.72 5.88
CA ILE A 93 24.43 5.64 5.21
C ILE A 93 24.39 5.85 3.69
N ALA A 94 23.20 6.07 3.13
CA ALA A 94 23.06 6.30 1.69
C ALA A 94 23.84 7.55 1.22
N SER A 95 23.80 8.63 1.99
CA SER A 95 24.55 9.85 1.68
C SER A 95 26.06 9.62 1.76
N TYR A 96 26.52 8.91 2.80
CA TYR A 96 27.92 8.62 3.02
C TYR A 96 28.54 7.85 1.86
N PHE A 97 27.91 6.76 1.42
CA PHE A 97 28.45 5.96 0.32
C PHE A 97 28.22 6.60 -1.05
N ASN A 98 27.09 7.23 -1.30
CA ASN A 98 26.76 7.79 -2.62
C ASN A 98 27.49 9.12 -2.93
N SER A 99 28.04 9.80 -1.92
CA SER A 99 28.80 11.05 -2.13
C SER A 99 30.25 10.82 -2.58
N SER A 100 30.74 9.58 -2.58
CA SER A 100 32.14 9.27 -2.96
C SER A 100 32.21 7.97 -3.76
N SER A 101 32.72 8.06 -4.99
CA SER A 101 32.99 6.89 -5.84
C SER A 101 33.96 5.91 -5.17
N LYS A 102 34.98 6.41 -4.44
CA LYS A 102 35.91 5.59 -3.69
C LYS A 102 35.26 4.77 -2.60
N ARG A 103 34.39 5.40 -1.78
CA ARG A 103 33.63 4.72 -0.71
C ARG A 103 32.64 3.71 -1.29
N LYS A 104 31.95 4.06 -2.37
CA LYS A 104 31.03 3.16 -3.06
C LYS A 104 31.77 1.93 -3.60
N HIS A 105 32.92 2.12 -4.23
CA HIS A 105 33.76 1.00 -4.75
C HIS A 105 34.23 0.11 -3.60
N ALA A 106 34.76 0.69 -2.52
CA ALA A 106 35.23 -0.07 -1.37
C ALA A 106 34.09 -0.90 -0.71
N LEU A 107 32.89 -0.35 -0.58
CA LEU A 107 31.72 -1.13 -0.12
C LEU A 107 31.40 -2.28 -1.07
N THR A 108 31.39 -2.05 -2.39
CA THR A 108 31.14 -3.11 -3.39
C THR A 108 32.19 -4.22 -3.32
N THR A 109 33.44 -3.88 -3.05
CA THR A 109 34.53 -4.86 -2.85
C THR A 109 34.28 -5.69 -1.59
N LEU A 110 33.92 -5.06 -0.46
CA LEU A 110 33.56 -5.77 0.78
C LEU A 110 32.38 -6.70 0.57
N GLN A 111 31.32 -6.24 -0.08
CA GLN A 111 30.16 -7.08 -0.42
C GLN A 111 30.54 -8.31 -1.23
N SER A 112 31.55 -8.18 -2.14
CA SER A 112 32.04 -9.33 -2.90
C SER A 112 32.84 -10.31 -2.03
N VAL A 113 33.61 -9.81 -1.08
CA VAL A 113 34.43 -10.65 -0.17
C VAL A 113 33.57 -11.39 0.84
N LEU A 114 32.52 -10.75 1.33
CA LEU A 114 31.60 -11.31 2.33
C LEU A 114 30.44 -12.09 1.69
N PHE A 115 30.44 -12.26 0.37
CA PHE A 115 29.37 -12.89 -0.40
C PHE A 115 28.00 -12.20 -0.26
N ASP A 116 27.99 -10.94 0.18
CA ASP A 116 26.79 -10.11 0.19
C ASP A 116 26.35 -9.76 -1.24
N ALA A 117 25.06 -9.52 -1.41
CA ALA A 117 24.54 -9.02 -2.67
C ALA A 117 25.14 -7.63 -2.99
N LYS A 118 25.69 -7.44 -4.18
CA LYS A 118 26.25 -6.15 -4.63
C LYS A 118 25.14 -5.13 -4.79
N LYS A 119 24.87 -4.36 -3.76
CA LYS A 119 23.78 -3.36 -3.71
C LYS A 119 24.34 -1.96 -3.46
N THR A 120 23.80 -0.99 -4.19
CA THR A 120 24.04 0.44 -3.91
C THR A 120 23.08 0.91 -2.84
N MET A 121 23.57 1.58 -1.80
CA MET A 121 22.73 2.13 -0.73
C MET A 121 21.67 3.08 -1.30
N LYS A 122 20.41 2.86 -0.99
CA LYS A 122 19.27 3.63 -1.50
C LYS A 122 18.87 4.72 -0.51
N ARG A 123 18.64 5.93 -1.01
CA ARG A 123 18.05 6.99 -0.22
C ARG A 123 16.56 6.72 -0.01
N TYR A 124 16.10 6.95 1.20
CA TYR A 124 14.68 6.97 1.52
C TYR A 124 14.07 8.34 1.16
N HIS A 125 12.96 8.31 0.44
CA HIS A 125 12.17 9.48 0.08
C HIS A 125 10.74 9.31 0.57
N LYS A 126 10.27 10.18 1.48
CA LYS A 126 8.91 10.08 2.09
C LYS A 126 7.77 10.03 1.08
N ILE A 127 7.93 10.67 -0.06
CA ILE A 127 6.91 10.77 -1.13
C ILE A 127 6.93 9.59 -2.13
N ARG A 128 7.97 8.78 -2.16
CA ARG A 128 8.07 7.68 -3.13
C ARG A 128 7.66 6.37 -2.49
N TRP A 129 6.65 5.75 -3.06
CA TRP A 129 6.21 4.41 -2.69
C TRP A 129 7.38 3.43 -2.74
N LEU A 130 7.36 2.47 -1.88
CA LEU A 130 8.37 1.42 -1.81
C LEU A 130 9.80 1.90 -1.50
N SER A 131 10.08 3.21 -1.46
CA SER A 131 11.46 3.69 -1.26
C SER A 131 11.99 3.34 0.14
N ARG A 132 11.13 3.37 1.17
CA ARG A 132 11.50 2.98 2.54
C ARG A 132 11.82 1.48 2.61
N TRP A 133 10.93 0.64 2.07
CA TRP A 133 11.18 -0.79 1.99
C TRP A 133 12.48 -1.11 1.25
N GLN A 134 12.69 -0.52 0.08
CA GLN A 134 13.92 -0.72 -0.69
C GLN A 134 15.18 -0.25 0.04
N ALA A 135 15.12 0.84 0.81
CA ALA A 135 16.26 1.34 1.58
C ALA A 135 16.57 0.40 2.75
N VAL A 136 15.54 -0.01 3.49
CA VAL A 136 15.68 -0.93 4.63
C VAL A 136 16.20 -2.29 4.18
N THR A 137 15.60 -2.92 3.17
CA THR A 137 16.04 -4.23 2.67
C THR A 137 17.46 -4.17 2.08
N THR A 138 17.80 -3.09 1.37
CA THR A 138 19.17 -2.90 0.86
C THR A 138 20.18 -2.82 2.00
N LEU A 139 19.83 -2.14 3.11
CA LEU A 139 20.71 -2.06 4.27
C LEU A 139 20.80 -3.43 4.98
N CYS A 140 19.69 -4.11 5.24
CA CYS A 140 19.69 -5.45 5.87
C CYS A 140 20.56 -6.44 5.08
N ASP A 141 20.44 -6.44 3.75
CA ASP A 141 21.21 -7.34 2.88
C ASP A 141 22.72 -6.99 2.76
N SER A 142 23.13 -5.87 3.29
CA SER A 142 24.52 -5.39 3.23
C SER A 142 25.03 -4.93 4.61
N LEU A 143 24.31 -5.30 5.68
CA LEU A 143 24.58 -4.74 7.01
C LEU A 143 25.95 -5.16 7.53
N GLU A 144 26.33 -6.42 7.30
CA GLU A 144 27.67 -6.91 7.66
C GLU A 144 28.77 -6.11 6.96
N SER A 145 28.66 -5.93 5.64
CA SER A 145 29.61 -5.14 4.85
C SER A 145 29.69 -3.68 5.32
N VAL A 146 28.57 -3.07 5.71
CA VAL A 146 28.53 -1.71 6.23
C VAL A 146 29.21 -1.62 7.60
N LEU A 147 28.96 -2.57 8.49
CA LEU A 147 29.59 -2.64 9.81
C LEU A 147 31.10 -2.86 9.69
N CYS A 148 31.56 -3.78 8.84
CA CYS A 148 32.97 -4.00 8.54
C CYS A 148 33.63 -2.72 8.02
N PHE A 149 32.99 -2.07 7.05
CA PHE A 149 33.51 -0.81 6.52
C PHE A 149 33.67 0.25 7.61
N PHE A 150 32.64 0.46 8.45
CA PHE A 150 32.66 1.50 9.47
C PHE A 150 33.64 1.23 10.61
N ARG A 151 33.87 -0.04 10.95
CA ARG A 151 34.90 -0.43 11.92
C ARG A 151 36.30 0.03 11.50
N ASP A 152 36.59 -0.03 10.20
CA ASP A 152 37.93 0.19 9.66
C ASP A 152 38.15 1.63 9.17
N VAL A 153 37.17 2.54 9.34
CA VAL A 153 37.32 3.97 8.97
C VAL A 153 38.33 4.67 9.90
N LYS A 154 39.39 5.16 9.29
CA LYS A 154 40.49 5.91 9.98
C LYS A 154 40.51 7.40 9.66
N ASP A 155 39.76 7.85 8.63
CA ASP A 155 39.72 9.26 8.23
C ASP A 155 39.06 10.14 9.29
N LYS A 156 39.83 11.12 9.80
CA LYS A 156 39.35 12.04 10.85
C LYS A 156 38.09 12.85 10.44
N LYS A 157 37.95 13.14 9.15
CA LYS A 157 36.79 13.92 8.64
C LYS A 157 35.50 13.12 8.70
N ASP A 158 35.58 11.81 8.52
CA ASP A 158 34.43 10.91 8.49
C ASP A 158 34.07 10.35 9.88
N LEU A 159 35.04 10.36 10.81
CA LEU A 159 34.92 9.72 12.12
C LEU A 159 33.72 10.19 12.94
N GLY A 160 33.33 11.47 12.88
CA GLY A 160 32.22 12.02 13.66
C GLY A 160 30.87 11.39 13.25
N GLN A 161 30.57 11.43 11.95
CA GLN A 161 29.30 10.90 11.41
C GLN A 161 29.27 9.37 11.52
N VAL A 162 30.36 8.69 11.18
CA VAL A 162 30.48 7.24 11.25
C VAL A 162 30.30 6.72 12.68
N LYS A 163 30.92 7.37 13.68
CA LYS A 163 30.77 6.98 15.09
C LYS A 163 29.31 7.00 15.56
N VAL A 164 28.54 8.01 15.18
CA VAL A 164 27.12 8.11 15.56
C VAL A 164 26.31 6.98 14.93
N ILE A 165 26.47 6.75 13.61
CA ILE A 165 25.74 5.70 12.90
C ILE A 165 26.13 4.32 13.41
N PHE A 166 27.45 4.05 13.50
CA PHE A 166 27.98 2.79 13.96
C PHE A 166 27.58 2.49 15.41
N GLY A 167 27.59 3.51 16.29
CA GLY A 167 27.13 3.39 17.67
C GLY A 167 25.66 2.99 17.76
N LYS A 168 24.78 3.55 16.91
CA LYS A 168 23.37 3.15 16.83
C LYS A 168 23.23 1.72 16.30
N LEU A 169 23.94 1.36 15.22
CA LEU A 169 23.89 0.01 14.64
C LEU A 169 24.46 -1.07 15.56
N LYS A 170 25.25 -0.73 16.57
CA LYS A 170 25.69 -1.66 17.61
C LYS A 170 24.62 -1.92 18.69
N GLN A 171 23.56 -1.13 18.77
CA GLN A 171 22.44 -1.39 19.66
C GLN A 171 21.51 -2.42 19.02
N PHE A 172 21.22 -3.49 19.72
CA PHE A 172 20.42 -4.61 19.21
C PHE A 172 19.06 -4.17 18.69
N LYS A 173 18.41 -3.22 19.38
CA LYS A 173 17.09 -2.70 18.96
C LYS A 173 17.04 -2.18 17.53
N TYR A 174 18.09 -1.47 17.07
CA TYR A 174 18.08 -0.92 15.72
C TYR A 174 18.27 -2.00 14.66
N ILE A 175 19.08 -3.02 14.92
CA ILE A 175 19.21 -4.16 14.03
C ILE A 175 17.89 -4.90 13.96
N TYR A 176 17.30 -5.26 15.10
CA TYR A 176 16.01 -5.92 15.17
C TYR A 176 14.93 -5.15 14.40
N ILE A 177 14.82 -3.84 14.66
CA ILE A 177 13.81 -2.98 14.03
C ILE A 177 14.03 -2.86 12.52
N LEU A 178 15.26 -2.81 12.02
CA LEU A 178 15.53 -2.82 10.59
C LEU A 178 15.01 -4.11 9.94
N TYR A 179 15.26 -5.27 10.54
CA TYR A 179 14.80 -6.55 10.03
C TYR A 179 13.27 -6.69 10.12
N PHE A 180 12.67 -6.24 11.23
CA PHE A 180 11.21 -6.15 11.35
C PHE A 180 10.59 -5.24 10.29
N LEU A 181 11.14 -4.05 10.09
CA LEU A 181 10.66 -3.13 9.06
C LEU A 181 10.85 -3.69 7.65
N ALA A 182 11.91 -4.48 7.41
CA ALA A 182 12.09 -5.16 6.12
C ALA A 182 10.93 -6.10 5.82
N ASP A 183 10.44 -6.84 6.82
CA ASP A 183 9.34 -7.79 6.68
C ASP A 183 7.97 -7.08 6.57
N ILE A 184 7.61 -6.21 7.52
CA ILE A 184 6.29 -5.56 7.49
C ILE A 184 6.13 -4.64 6.28
N LEU A 185 7.19 -3.91 5.88
CA LEU A 185 7.15 -3.09 4.68
C LEU A 185 7.15 -3.93 3.40
N HIS A 186 7.63 -5.19 3.43
CA HIS A 186 7.50 -6.12 2.32
C HIS A 186 6.03 -6.46 2.05
N SER A 187 5.26 -6.79 3.08
CA SER A 187 3.83 -7.01 3.00
C SER A 187 3.10 -5.82 2.37
N LEU A 188 3.35 -4.62 2.87
CA LEU A 188 2.77 -3.40 2.29
C LEU A 188 3.25 -3.12 0.86
N ALA A 189 4.48 -3.52 0.52
CA ALA A 189 5.00 -3.41 -0.83
C ALA A 189 4.30 -4.36 -1.80
N LEU A 190 3.99 -5.59 -1.39
CA LEU A 190 3.20 -6.54 -2.17
C LEU A 190 1.78 -6.02 -2.39
N LEU A 191 1.11 -5.56 -1.33
CA LEU A 191 -0.22 -4.95 -1.41
C LEU A 191 -0.23 -3.75 -2.37
N SER A 192 0.76 -2.87 -2.25
CA SER A 192 0.93 -1.73 -3.16
C SER A 192 1.15 -2.16 -4.61
N LYS A 193 1.92 -3.23 -4.86
CA LYS A 193 2.14 -3.78 -6.22
C LYS A 193 0.85 -4.35 -6.82
N ILE A 194 0.05 -5.06 -6.01
CA ILE A 194 -1.28 -5.55 -6.43
C ILE A 194 -2.13 -4.37 -6.90
N PHE A 195 -2.17 -3.30 -6.11
CA PHE A 195 -2.95 -2.10 -6.43
C PHE A 195 -2.36 -1.21 -7.54
N GLN A 196 -1.14 -1.47 -7.97
CA GLN A 196 -0.50 -0.80 -9.12
C GLN A 196 -0.72 -1.54 -10.44
N ASN A 197 -1.39 -2.67 -10.45
CA ASN A 197 -1.74 -3.36 -11.68
C ASN A 197 -2.62 -2.48 -12.57
N LYS A 198 -2.55 -2.70 -13.88
CA LYS A 198 -3.35 -1.95 -14.86
C LYS A 198 -4.85 -2.13 -14.64
N PHE A 199 -5.24 -3.31 -14.21
CA PHE A 199 -6.63 -3.68 -13.93
C PHE A 199 -6.72 -4.15 -12.47
N VAL A 200 -7.25 -3.29 -11.60
CA VAL A 200 -7.53 -3.62 -10.21
C VAL A 200 -9.03 -3.89 -10.10
N ASP A 201 -9.38 -5.10 -9.70
CA ASP A 201 -10.78 -5.47 -9.45
C ASP A 201 -11.26 -4.82 -8.15
N VAL A 202 -12.15 -3.85 -8.29
CA VAL A 202 -12.69 -3.09 -7.14
C VAL A 202 -13.43 -4.00 -6.15
N THR A 203 -13.98 -5.13 -6.63
CA THR A 203 -14.77 -6.06 -5.82
C THR A 203 -13.91 -6.86 -4.83
N THR A 204 -12.59 -6.91 -5.04
CA THR A 204 -11.64 -7.69 -4.23
C THR A 204 -10.81 -6.84 -3.28
N ILE A 205 -10.80 -5.51 -3.42
CA ILE A 205 -9.94 -4.60 -2.62
C ILE A 205 -10.15 -4.84 -1.12
N GLY A 206 -11.39 -4.87 -0.66
CA GLY A 206 -11.72 -5.05 0.76
C GLY A 206 -11.27 -6.39 1.32
N SER A 207 -11.43 -7.49 0.58
CA SER A 207 -10.98 -8.82 1.00
C SER A 207 -9.45 -8.90 1.06
N ILE A 208 -8.75 -8.37 0.07
CA ILE A 208 -7.28 -8.33 0.02
C ILE A 208 -6.74 -7.57 1.24
N VAL A 209 -7.28 -6.39 1.55
CA VAL A 209 -6.83 -5.59 2.70
C VAL A 209 -7.13 -6.29 4.02
N ARG A 210 -8.32 -6.90 4.20
CA ARG A 210 -8.64 -7.66 5.41
C ARG A 210 -7.69 -8.84 5.63
N THR A 211 -7.37 -9.57 4.57
CA THR A 211 -6.40 -10.67 4.64
C THR A 211 -5.02 -10.17 5.04
N GLU A 212 -4.57 -9.05 4.48
CA GLU A 212 -3.29 -8.44 4.83
C GLU A 212 -3.24 -7.99 6.30
N ILE A 213 -4.31 -7.34 6.79
CA ILE A 213 -4.43 -6.95 8.20
C ILE A 213 -4.36 -8.20 9.11
N ALA A 214 -5.09 -9.27 8.77
CA ALA A 214 -5.07 -10.51 9.54
C ALA A 214 -3.67 -11.14 9.55
N GLN A 215 -2.96 -11.12 8.41
CA GLN A 215 -1.60 -11.62 8.29
C GLN A 215 -0.62 -10.79 9.13
N ILE A 216 -0.67 -9.46 9.05
CA ILE A 216 0.18 -8.57 9.85
C ILE A 216 -0.06 -8.81 11.35
N ARG A 217 -1.32 -8.93 11.77
CA ARG A 217 -1.66 -9.24 13.17
C ARG A 217 -1.08 -10.58 13.62
N MET A 218 -1.28 -11.61 12.82
CA MET A 218 -0.79 -12.96 13.13
C MET A 218 0.75 -13.01 13.23
N LEU A 219 1.47 -12.24 12.38
CA LEU A 219 2.93 -12.30 12.32
C LEU A 219 3.63 -11.39 13.33
N PHE A 220 3.05 -10.22 13.66
CA PHE A 220 3.78 -9.19 14.40
C PHE A 220 3.10 -8.69 15.65
N ILE A 221 1.83 -9.05 15.91
CA ILE A 221 1.07 -8.68 17.10
C ILE A 221 0.83 -9.96 17.91
N VAL A 222 1.80 -10.32 18.74
CA VAL A 222 1.69 -11.47 19.67
C VAL A 222 1.02 -10.98 20.95
N GLU A 223 0.02 -11.70 21.45
CA GLU A 223 -0.56 -11.41 22.76
C GLU A 223 0.51 -11.58 23.84
N GLN A 224 0.54 -10.67 24.81
CA GLN A 224 1.57 -10.65 25.89
C GLN A 224 1.64 -11.94 26.70
N THR A 225 0.57 -12.73 26.72
CA THR A 225 0.50 -14.04 27.39
C THR A 225 1.40 -15.09 26.74
N ASP A 226 1.65 -14.99 25.42
CA ASP A 226 2.47 -15.96 24.70
C ASP A 226 3.97 -15.64 24.77
N LEU A 227 4.33 -14.41 25.09
CA LEU A 227 5.73 -13.98 25.24
C LEU A 227 6.39 -14.48 26.54
N ASN A 228 5.60 -14.79 27.56
CA ASN A 228 6.13 -15.08 28.90
C ASN A 228 6.46 -16.56 29.16
N ALA A 229 6.03 -17.49 28.33
CA ALA A 229 6.06 -18.91 28.73
C ALA A 229 7.07 -19.81 28.00
N SER A 230 7.59 -19.46 26.81
CA SER A 230 8.41 -20.43 26.05
C SER A 230 9.48 -19.85 25.11
N THR A 231 9.78 -18.57 25.18
CA THR A 231 10.59 -17.92 24.14
C THR A 231 12.01 -17.55 24.60
N PHE A 232 12.37 -17.76 25.86
CA PHE A 232 13.73 -17.49 26.31
C PHE A 232 14.63 -18.70 26.05
N ASN A 233 15.61 -18.54 25.19
CA ASN A 233 16.64 -19.55 24.97
C ASN A 233 17.83 -19.27 25.90
N GLU A 234 17.99 -20.09 26.93
CA GLU A 234 19.07 -19.95 27.92
C GLU A 234 20.48 -20.03 27.28
N ASN A 235 20.63 -20.78 26.19
CA ASN A 235 21.92 -20.94 25.54
C ASN A 235 22.34 -19.68 24.73
N THR A 236 21.40 -18.90 24.27
CA THR A 236 21.68 -17.67 23.50
C THR A 236 21.51 -16.41 24.35
N GLY A 237 20.82 -16.50 25.51
CA GLY A 237 20.49 -15.38 26.37
C GLY A 237 19.45 -14.42 25.72
N TYR A 238 18.71 -14.86 24.70
CA TYR A 238 17.68 -14.12 24.03
C TYR A 238 16.34 -14.85 24.07
N HIS A 239 15.26 -14.09 24.03
CA HIS A 239 13.98 -14.65 23.65
C HIS A 239 14.07 -15.17 22.22
N VAL A 240 13.64 -16.39 21.99
CA VAL A 240 13.48 -16.91 20.64
C VAL A 240 12.51 -15.97 19.92
N ILE A 241 12.98 -15.32 18.86
CA ILE A 241 12.10 -14.60 17.94
C ILE A 241 11.07 -15.62 17.49
N PRO A 242 9.76 -15.38 17.72
CA PRO A 242 8.74 -16.38 17.40
C PRO A 242 8.97 -16.95 16.01
N GLU A 243 8.91 -18.27 15.84
CA GLU A 243 9.10 -18.96 14.55
C GLU A 243 8.13 -18.52 13.45
N TYR A 244 7.20 -17.63 13.78
CA TYR A 244 6.11 -17.13 12.96
C TYR A 244 6.47 -15.94 12.05
N GLY A 245 7.74 -15.66 11.82
CA GLY A 245 8.11 -14.86 10.67
C GLY A 245 7.71 -15.60 9.38
N PRO A 246 7.32 -14.91 8.29
CA PRO A 246 7.05 -15.57 7.02
C PRO A 246 8.23 -16.47 6.67
N LEU A 247 7.95 -17.69 6.19
CA LEU A 247 8.98 -18.63 5.75
C LEU A 247 9.93 -17.89 4.79
N GLY A 248 11.16 -17.59 5.23
CA GLY A 248 12.12 -16.78 4.48
C GLY A 248 12.13 -15.28 4.79
N GLY A 249 11.48 -14.81 5.88
CA GLY A 249 11.50 -13.42 6.31
C GLY A 249 12.86 -12.96 6.87
N HIS A 250 13.05 -11.65 6.94
CA HIS A 250 14.28 -11.03 7.43
C HIS A 250 14.49 -11.29 8.94
N LEU A 251 13.45 -11.29 9.76
CA LEU A 251 13.55 -11.62 11.17
C LEU A 251 14.05 -13.06 11.39
N ARG A 252 13.63 -14.01 10.55
CA ARG A 252 14.15 -15.38 10.59
C ARG A 252 15.64 -15.42 10.21
N LYS A 253 16.04 -14.65 9.20
CA LYS A 253 17.45 -14.48 8.82
C LYS A 253 18.24 -13.93 10.02
N LEU A 254 17.74 -12.86 10.66
CA LEU A 254 18.38 -12.29 11.83
C LEU A 254 18.59 -13.32 12.95
N SER A 255 17.61 -14.18 13.22
CA SER A 255 17.75 -15.21 14.26
C SER A 255 18.89 -16.21 13.98
N SER A 256 19.18 -16.47 12.70
CA SER A 256 20.31 -17.32 12.30
C SER A 256 21.66 -16.61 12.28
N GLU A 257 21.67 -15.27 12.24
CA GLU A 257 22.87 -14.43 12.17
C GLU A 257 23.38 -13.98 13.56
N ILE A 258 22.53 -14.10 14.59
CA ILE A 258 22.89 -13.75 15.96
C ILE A 258 23.31 -14.99 16.73
N HIS A 259 24.53 -14.94 17.29
CA HIS A 259 25.07 -15.98 18.16
C HIS A 259 25.47 -15.35 19.50
N GLY A 260 24.64 -15.54 20.52
CA GLY A 260 24.81 -14.89 21.83
C GLY A 260 24.72 -13.37 21.70
N LYS A 261 25.77 -12.66 22.05
CA LYS A 261 25.86 -11.20 21.95
C LYS A 261 26.54 -10.72 20.66
N MET A 262 26.77 -11.62 19.71
CA MET A 262 27.52 -11.34 18.49
C MET A 262 26.57 -11.36 17.29
N TYR A 263 26.66 -10.33 16.48
CA TYR A 263 26.06 -10.27 15.15
C TYR A 263 27.19 -10.25 14.11
N HIS A 264 27.35 -11.30 13.33
CA HIS A 264 28.45 -11.45 12.34
C HIS A 264 29.86 -11.08 12.89
N GLY A 265 30.17 -11.52 14.12
CA GLY A 265 31.46 -11.19 14.77
C GLY A 265 31.56 -9.78 15.34
N PHE A 266 30.51 -8.97 15.28
CA PHE A 266 30.43 -7.67 15.95
C PHE A 266 29.78 -7.83 17.33
N GLU A 267 30.50 -7.41 18.37
CA GLU A 267 29.96 -7.37 19.71
C GLU A 267 28.93 -6.26 19.82
N MET A 268 27.69 -6.66 20.14
CA MET A 268 26.59 -5.73 20.40
C MET A 268 26.78 -5.03 21.76
N ASP A 269 26.33 -3.80 21.88
CA ASP A 269 26.43 -3.05 23.14
C ASP A 269 25.73 -3.79 24.27
N ARG A 270 26.53 -4.18 25.30
CA ARG A 270 26.08 -5.07 26.38
C ARG A 270 25.27 -4.36 27.44
N SER A 271 25.39 -3.05 27.57
CA SER A 271 24.88 -2.29 28.71
C SER A 271 23.37 -2.22 28.75
N ARG A 272 22.66 -2.57 27.65
CA ARG A 272 21.21 -2.37 27.49
C ARG A 272 20.48 -3.52 26.80
N LEU A 273 21.03 -4.72 26.72
CA LEU A 273 20.52 -5.75 25.80
C LEU A 273 19.07 -6.18 26.11
N GLY A 274 18.70 -6.32 27.38
CA GLY A 274 17.33 -6.63 27.79
C GLY A 274 16.36 -5.50 27.47
N ASP A 275 16.76 -4.28 27.80
CA ASP A 275 15.98 -3.08 27.51
C ASP A 275 15.82 -2.85 26.02
N ASP A 276 16.87 -3.11 25.22
CA ASP A 276 16.85 -2.97 23.76
C ASP A 276 15.87 -3.93 23.08
N LEU A 277 15.78 -5.19 23.55
CA LEU A 277 14.80 -6.14 23.02
C LEU A 277 13.37 -5.72 23.40
N GLU A 278 13.14 -5.34 24.65
CA GLU A 278 11.84 -4.87 25.10
C GLU A 278 11.38 -3.62 24.33
N GLU A 279 12.25 -2.64 24.14
CA GLU A 279 11.96 -1.45 23.32
C GLU A 279 11.67 -1.82 21.86
N ALA A 280 12.41 -2.79 21.29
CA ALA A 280 12.21 -3.25 19.92
C ALA A 280 10.86 -3.95 19.75
N LEU A 281 10.47 -4.81 20.70
CA LEU A 281 9.16 -5.50 20.69
C LEU A 281 8.00 -4.53 20.92
N LYS A 282 8.15 -3.55 21.80
CA LYS A 282 7.16 -2.47 21.98
C LYS A 282 6.96 -1.69 20.67
N PHE A 283 8.07 -1.33 20.02
CA PHE A 283 8.01 -0.66 18.72
C PHE A 283 7.33 -1.54 17.67
N GLN A 284 7.69 -2.81 17.56
CA GLN A 284 7.08 -3.77 16.63
C GLN A 284 5.56 -3.81 16.80
N HIS A 285 5.10 -4.04 18.03
CA HIS A 285 3.68 -4.12 18.35
C HIS A 285 2.95 -2.82 18.00
N ALA A 286 3.46 -1.68 18.48
CA ALA A 286 2.86 -0.36 18.24
C ALA A 286 2.82 0.00 16.75
N PHE A 287 3.90 -0.28 16.01
CA PHE A 287 3.98 0.00 14.58
C PHE A 287 3.03 -0.89 13.77
N ALA A 288 3.00 -2.20 14.05
CA ALA A 288 2.13 -3.15 13.38
C ALA A 288 0.65 -2.83 13.63
N GLU A 289 0.26 -2.54 14.89
CA GLU A 289 -1.11 -2.13 15.22
C GLU A 289 -1.50 -0.82 14.54
N ALA A 290 -0.61 0.18 14.55
CA ALA A 290 -0.86 1.45 13.85
C ALA A 290 -1.03 1.25 12.33
N VAL A 291 -0.28 0.34 11.71
CA VAL A 291 -0.46 -0.04 10.30
C VAL A 291 -1.83 -0.69 10.09
N CYS A 292 -2.22 -1.66 10.93
CA CYS A 292 -3.51 -2.34 10.83
C CYS A 292 -4.68 -1.35 10.99
N VAL A 293 -4.63 -0.48 11.99
CA VAL A 293 -5.63 0.57 12.22
C VAL A 293 -5.66 1.53 11.02
N GLY A 294 -4.49 1.95 10.54
CA GLY A 294 -4.37 2.84 9.38
C GLY A 294 -4.94 2.22 8.09
N LEU A 295 -4.71 0.93 7.84
CA LEU A 295 -5.31 0.22 6.71
C LEU A 295 -6.82 0.09 6.91
N ALA A 296 -7.29 -0.36 8.07
CA ALA A 296 -8.72 -0.49 8.35
C ALA A 296 -9.45 0.83 8.14
N ALA A 297 -8.96 1.93 8.72
CA ALA A 297 -9.57 3.25 8.59
C ALA A 297 -9.66 3.77 7.15
N ARG A 298 -8.69 3.41 6.30
CA ARG A 298 -8.61 3.88 4.91
C ARG A 298 -9.39 3.02 3.92
N PHE A 299 -9.66 1.77 4.27
CA PHE A 299 -10.32 0.80 3.40
C PHE A 299 -11.64 0.31 4.01
N VAL A 300 -12.25 1.11 4.92
CA VAL A 300 -13.53 0.76 5.55
C VAL A 300 -14.62 0.62 4.50
N ASP A 301 -15.48 -0.39 4.68
CA ASP A 301 -16.61 -0.79 3.83
C ASP A 301 -17.76 0.26 3.74
N ASN A 302 -17.52 1.52 4.08
CA ASN A 302 -18.52 2.60 4.02
C ASN A 302 -18.46 3.42 2.72
N ASP A 303 -17.47 3.18 1.88
CA ASP A 303 -17.35 3.82 0.58
C ASP A 303 -18.28 3.11 -0.42
N LEU A 304 -18.97 3.89 -1.26
CA LEU A 304 -19.85 3.35 -2.31
C LEU A 304 -19.10 2.38 -3.26
N ILE A 305 -17.82 2.61 -3.46
CA ILE A 305 -16.96 1.72 -4.27
C ILE A 305 -16.86 0.32 -3.65
N SER A 306 -16.79 0.20 -2.33
CA SER A 306 -16.74 -1.09 -1.64
C SER A 306 -18.04 -1.89 -1.79
N CYS A 307 -19.15 -1.22 -2.08
CA CYS A 307 -20.44 -1.87 -2.29
C CYS A 307 -20.47 -2.74 -3.55
N PHE A 308 -19.61 -2.48 -4.54
CA PHE A 308 -19.51 -3.35 -5.72
C PHE A 308 -19.04 -4.78 -5.40
N LYS A 309 -18.57 -5.05 -4.19
CA LYS A 309 -18.19 -6.42 -3.74
C LYS A 309 -19.30 -7.44 -3.92
N ILE A 310 -20.57 -7.00 -3.96
CA ILE A 310 -21.76 -7.87 -4.16
C ILE A 310 -21.82 -8.49 -5.56
N LEU A 311 -21.08 -7.96 -6.52
CA LEU A 311 -21.02 -8.44 -7.89
C LEU A 311 -20.01 -9.59 -8.07
N ASN A 312 -19.25 -9.91 -7.02
CA ASN A 312 -18.24 -10.98 -7.06
C ASN A 312 -18.74 -12.21 -6.30
N PRO A 313 -18.98 -13.35 -6.99
CA PRO A 313 -19.51 -14.55 -6.36
C PRO A 313 -18.59 -15.11 -5.27
N THR A 314 -17.26 -14.92 -5.38
CA THR A 314 -16.31 -15.40 -4.36
C THR A 314 -16.46 -14.69 -3.01
N ASN A 315 -17.12 -13.54 -2.95
CA ASN A 315 -17.42 -12.83 -1.70
C ASN A 315 -18.71 -13.34 -1.03
N MET A 316 -19.49 -14.19 -1.71
CA MET A 316 -20.78 -14.66 -1.20
C MET A 316 -20.59 -15.72 -0.10
N PRO A 317 -21.50 -15.80 0.89
CA PRO A 317 -21.49 -16.88 1.85
C PRO A 317 -21.69 -18.22 1.15
N SER A 318 -20.89 -19.22 1.51
CA SER A 318 -21.01 -20.59 0.96
C SER A 318 -22.27 -21.34 1.45
N LYS A 319 -22.94 -20.85 2.50
CA LYS A 319 -24.14 -21.45 3.09
C LYS A 319 -25.35 -20.57 2.80
N GLN A 320 -26.49 -21.19 2.44
CA GLN A 320 -27.74 -20.51 2.15
C GLN A 320 -28.27 -19.65 3.30
N ILE A 321 -28.00 -20.03 4.56
CA ILE A 321 -28.47 -19.34 5.76
C ILE A 321 -28.02 -17.86 5.83
N GLY A 322 -26.88 -17.50 5.28
CA GLY A 322 -26.39 -16.11 5.23
C GLY A 322 -26.79 -15.35 3.97
N LEU A 323 -27.25 -16.06 2.93
CA LEU A 323 -27.41 -15.51 1.59
C LEU A 323 -28.59 -14.53 1.47
N GLN A 324 -29.66 -14.74 2.23
CA GLN A 324 -30.87 -13.94 2.14
C GLN A 324 -30.60 -12.45 2.39
N ASN A 325 -29.86 -12.14 3.45
CA ASN A 325 -29.58 -10.75 3.86
C ASN A 325 -28.24 -10.24 3.30
N TRP A 326 -27.44 -11.14 2.71
CA TRP A 326 -26.13 -10.75 2.19
C TRP A 326 -26.25 -9.76 1.03
N GLY A 327 -25.45 -8.69 1.08
CA GLY A 327 -25.33 -7.70 0.02
C GLY A 327 -26.55 -6.74 -0.09
N VAL A 328 -27.56 -6.86 0.76
CA VAL A 328 -28.76 -6.01 0.69
C VAL A 328 -28.42 -4.55 0.98
N VAL A 329 -27.63 -4.30 2.01
CA VAL A 329 -27.23 -2.93 2.40
C VAL A 329 -26.37 -2.28 1.32
N GLU A 330 -25.45 -3.04 0.77
CA GLU A 330 -24.57 -2.59 -0.31
C GLU A 330 -25.37 -2.29 -1.58
N LEU A 331 -26.30 -3.17 -1.94
CA LEU A 331 -27.19 -2.94 -3.08
C LEU A 331 -28.02 -1.67 -2.89
N GLU A 332 -28.64 -1.47 -1.71
CA GLU A 332 -29.41 -0.26 -1.44
C GLU A 332 -28.58 1.02 -1.59
N LYS A 333 -27.30 1.02 -1.14
CA LYS A 333 -26.40 2.14 -1.35
C LYS A 333 -26.13 2.40 -2.83
N LEU A 334 -25.88 1.34 -3.63
CA LEU A 334 -25.67 1.47 -5.07
C LEU A 334 -26.94 1.99 -5.76
N LEU A 335 -28.12 1.48 -5.41
CA LEU A 335 -29.40 1.93 -5.97
C LEU A 335 -29.74 3.36 -5.56
N ALA A 336 -29.44 3.78 -4.33
CA ALA A 336 -29.59 5.16 -3.90
C ALA A 336 -28.71 6.13 -4.72
N HIS A 337 -27.57 5.65 -5.20
CA HIS A 337 -26.68 6.46 -6.02
C HIS A 337 -27.04 6.43 -7.52
N TYR A 338 -27.31 5.26 -8.09
CA TYR A 338 -27.45 5.06 -9.53
C TYR A 338 -28.90 4.87 -10.02
N GLY A 339 -29.85 4.66 -9.10
CA GLY A 339 -31.22 4.30 -9.43
C GLY A 339 -32.23 5.45 -9.43
N HIS A 340 -31.79 6.70 -9.27
CA HIS A 340 -32.67 7.86 -9.20
C HIS A 340 -32.24 8.97 -10.14
N ASP A 341 -33.18 9.67 -10.72
CA ASP A 341 -32.94 10.89 -11.50
C ASP A 341 -32.18 11.92 -10.68
N ARG A 342 -31.26 12.60 -11.33
CA ARG A 342 -30.55 13.75 -10.77
C ARG A 342 -30.70 14.95 -11.68
N SER A 343 -30.89 16.12 -11.11
CA SER A 343 -30.93 17.40 -11.83
C SER A 343 -29.76 18.26 -11.41
N GLN A 344 -29.10 18.88 -12.39
CA GLN A 344 -27.95 19.73 -12.14
C GLN A 344 -27.85 20.82 -13.21
N GLU A 345 -27.83 22.08 -12.79
CA GLU A 345 -27.72 23.26 -13.67
C GLU A 345 -28.68 23.23 -14.87
N GLY A 346 -29.93 22.74 -14.64
CA GLY A 346 -30.94 22.63 -15.69
C GLY A 346 -30.86 21.37 -16.55
N SER A 347 -29.78 20.57 -16.43
CA SER A 347 -29.64 19.28 -17.08
C SER A 347 -30.23 18.15 -16.23
N LYS A 348 -30.95 17.23 -16.89
CA LYS A 348 -31.47 16.01 -16.25
C LYS A 348 -30.54 14.83 -16.57
N PHE A 349 -30.19 14.09 -15.56
CA PHE A 349 -29.41 12.85 -15.65
C PHE A 349 -30.33 11.69 -15.27
N PRO A 350 -30.73 10.83 -16.21
CA PRO A 350 -31.58 9.69 -15.91
C PRO A 350 -30.83 8.67 -15.02
N PRO A 351 -31.55 7.78 -14.33
CA PRO A 351 -30.94 6.71 -13.57
C PRO A 351 -30.21 5.74 -14.50
N PHE A 352 -29.15 5.12 -14.01
CA PHE A 352 -28.44 4.07 -14.74
C PHE A 352 -29.18 2.73 -14.67
N VAL A 353 -29.92 2.48 -13.59
CA VAL A 353 -30.59 1.21 -13.32
C VAL A 353 -32.01 1.44 -12.77
N ASP A 354 -32.92 0.53 -13.09
CA ASP A 354 -34.25 0.46 -12.44
C ASP A 354 -34.11 -0.21 -11.07
N VAL A 355 -34.57 0.48 -10.02
CA VAL A 355 -34.42 0.05 -8.62
C VAL A 355 -35.12 -1.28 -8.37
N MET A 356 -36.37 -1.42 -8.83
CA MET A 356 -37.20 -2.61 -8.53
C MET A 356 -36.76 -3.81 -9.35
N ALA A 357 -36.43 -3.59 -10.61
CA ALA A 357 -35.86 -4.63 -11.48
C ALA A 357 -34.53 -5.13 -10.95
N CYS A 358 -33.63 -4.23 -10.58
CA CYS A 358 -32.29 -4.58 -10.05
C CYS A 358 -32.40 -5.41 -8.75
N LYS A 359 -33.31 -5.10 -7.85
CA LYS A 359 -33.56 -5.90 -6.62
C LYS A 359 -34.00 -7.33 -6.95
N ARG A 360 -34.87 -7.50 -7.94
CA ARG A 360 -35.30 -8.83 -8.41
C ARG A 360 -34.18 -9.59 -9.06
N GLU A 361 -33.40 -8.94 -9.93
CA GLU A 361 -32.20 -9.49 -10.57
C GLU A 361 -31.18 -9.97 -9.53
N PHE A 362 -30.94 -9.16 -8.50
CA PHE A 362 -29.96 -9.49 -7.47
C PHE A 362 -30.32 -10.73 -6.65
N LEU A 363 -31.62 -10.93 -6.35
CA LEU A 363 -32.06 -12.15 -5.70
C LEU A 363 -31.82 -13.39 -6.57
N ALA A 364 -32.17 -13.31 -7.85
CA ALA A 364 -31.93 -14.40 -8.80
C ALA A 364 -30.44 -14.65 -8.99
N PHE A 365 -29.65 -13.57 -9.07
CA PHE A 365 -28.18 -13.62 -9.20
C PHE A 365 -27.53 -14.34 -8.01
N LYS A 366 -27.90 -13.99 -6.78
CA LYS A 366 -27.37 -14.65 -5.57
C LYS A 366 -27.59 -16.17 -5.59
N LEU A 367 -28.79 -16.60 -5.96
CA LEU A 367 -29.12 -18.02 -6.02
C LEU A 367 -28.29 -18.74 -7.11
N GLN A 368 -28.22 -18.18 -8.31
CA GLN A 368 -27.48 -18.78 -9.41
C GLN A 368 -25.97 -18.73 -9.16
N ALA A 369 -25.44 -17.66 -8.59
CA ALA A 369 -24.03 -17.51 -8.27
C ALA A 369 -23.55 -18.56 -7.27
N THR A 370 -24.35 -18.87 -6.24
CA THR A 370 -23.96 -19.88 -5.24
C THR A 370 -24.06 -21.32 -5.76
N THR A 371 -24.92 -21.59 -6.73
CA THR A 371 -25.12 -22.97 -7.27
C THR A 371 -24.22 -23.25 -8.47
N GLU A 372 -23.94 -22.25 -9.31
CA GLU A 372 -23.30 -22.49 -10.61
C GLU A 372 -21.98 -21.74 -10.79
N TRP A 373 -21.74 -20.65 -10.08
CA TRP A 373 -20.64 -19.70 -10.39
C TRP A 373 -19.71 -19.40 -9.21
N GLY A 374 -19.82 -20.15 -8.11
CA GLY A 374 -19.07 -19.85 -6.89
C GLY A 374 -17.54 -19.88 -7.04
N ASP A 375 -17.04 -20.57 -8.05
CA ASP A 375 -15.62 -20.70 -8.41
C ASP A 375 -15.12 -19.64 -9.41
N LYS A 376 -16.05 -18.89 -10.04
CA LYS A 376 -15.68 -17.91 -11.07
C LYS A 376 -15.15 -16.62 -10.47
N THR A 377 -14.11 -16.07 -11.08
CA THR A 377 -13.70 -14.70 -10.78
C THR A 377 -14.77 -13.71 -11.23
N CYS A 378 -14.80 -12.53 -10.62
CA CYS A 378 -15.72 -11.47 -11.03
C CYS A 378 -15.56 -11.12 -12.53
N GLY A 379 -14.32 -11.04 -13.01
CA GLY A 379 -14.04 -10.77 -14.43
C GLY A 379 -14.58 -11.84 -15.38
N ASP A 380 -14.34 -13.12 -15.07
CA ASP A 380 -14.81 -14.22 -15.90
C ASP A 380 -16.33 -14.33 -15.92
N LEU A 381 -16.98 -14.13 -14.75
CA LEU A 381 -18.43 -14.16 -14.65
C LEU A 381 -19.08 -13.08 -15.50
N TRP A 382 -18.70 -11.82 -15.28
CA TRP A 382 -19.31 -10.71 -16.02
C TRP A 382 -18.90 -10.69 -17.48
N GLY A 383 -17.71 -11.21 -17.83
CA GLY A 383 -17.34 -11.51 -19.21
C GLY A 383 -18.31 -12.50 -19.85
N MET A 384 -18.57 -13.63 -19.19
CA MET A 384 -19.54 -14.65 -19.65
C MET A 384 -20.95 -14.06 -19.82
N ILE A 385 -21.43 -13.29 -18.84
CA ILE A 385 -22.76 -12.63 -18.92
C ILE A 385 -22.81 -11.67 -20.10
N THR A 386 -21.75 -10.89 -20.33
CA THR A 386 -21.66 -9.92 -21.43
C THR A 386 -21.75 -10.58 -22.83
N TRP A 387 -21.32 -11.82 -22.97
CA TRP A 387 -21.35 -12.54 -24.25
C TRP A 387 -22.50 -13.52 -24.37
N ASN A 388 -23.38 -13.64 -23.37
CA ASN A 388 -24.53 -14.54 -23.40
C ASN A 388 -25.84 -13.75 -23.38
N HIS A 389 -26.53 -13.75 -24.53
CA HIS A 389 -27.76 -12.97 -24.71
C HIS A 389 -28.86 -13.30 -23.69
N SER A 390 -29.03 -14.57 -23.33
CA SER A 390 -30.04 -14.97 -22.32
C SER A 390 -29.71 -14.42 -20.92
N LEU A 391 -28.43 -14.41 -20.54
CA LEU A 391 -27.98 -13.84 -19.27
C LEU A 391 -28.03 -12.31 -19.26
N GLN A 392 -27.71 -11.65 -20.38
CA GLN A 392 -27.90 -10.19 -20.54
C GLN A 392 -29.37 -9.81 -20.32
N THR A 393 -30.29 -10.55 -20.91
CA THR A 393 -31.74 -10.33 -20.75
C THR A 393 -32.19 -10.59 -19.32
N ARG A 394 -31.55 -11.52 -18.62
CA ARG A 394 -31.89 -11.87 -17.24
C ARG A 394 -31.35 -10.88 -16.20
N TYR A 395 -30.20 -10.27 -16.45
CA TYR A 395 -29.47 -9.41 -15.51
C TYR A 395 -29.08 -8.05 -16.11
N PRO A 396 -29.96 -7.32 -16.80
CA PRO A 396 -29.59 -6.09 -17.51
C PRO A 396 -29.11 -4.99 -16.54
N ASN A 397 -29.75 -4.81 -15.39
CA ASN A 397 -29.36 -3.77 -14.44
C ASN A 397 -28.09 -4.12 -13.66
N LEU A 398 -27.92 -5.38 -13.29
CA LEU A 398 -26.68 -5.84 -12.65
C LEU A 398 -25.48 -5.77 -13.60
N LEU A 399 -25.70 -6.00 -14.91
CA LEU A 399 -24.66 -5.83 -15.92
C LEU A 399 -24.21 -4.37 -16.00
N VAL A 400 -25.13 -3.41 -15.95
CA VAL A 400 -24.79 -1.97 -15.87
C VAL A 400 -23.97 -1.66 -14.61
N LEU A 401 -24.36 -2.20 -13.44
CA LEU A 401 -23.57 -2.03 -12.21
C LEU A 401 -22.18 -2.65 -12.33
N ALA A 402 -22.07 -3.80 -13.00
CA ALA A 402 -20.76 -4.43 -13.25
C ALA A 402 -19.88 -3.60 -14.18
N ASP A 403 -20.44 -2.98 -15.20
CA ASP A 403 -19.72 -2.06 -16.08
C ASP A 403 -19.29 -0.79 -15.35
N LEU A 404 -20.16 -0.25 -14.50
CA LEU A 404 -19.82 0.86 -13.60
C LEU A 404 -18.67 0.48 -12.65
N ALA A 405 -18.64 -0.73 -12.12
CA ALA A 405 -17.56 -1.23 -11.28
C ALA A 405 -16.23 -1.30 -12.04
N ARG A 406 -16.25 -1.78 -13.30
CA ARG A 406 -15.05 -1.94 -14.15
C ARG A 406 -14.39 -0.62 -14.51
N VAL A 407 -15.15 0.46 -14.63
CA VAL A 407 -14.63 1.78 -15.02
C VAL A 407 -14.19 2.64 -13.82
N GLN A 408 -14.28 2.11 -12.59
CA GLN A 408 -13.81 2.85 -11.42
C GLN A 408 -12.29 3.08 -11.44
N CYS A 409 -11.87 4.34 -11.31
CA CYS A 409 -10.47 4.74 -11.32
C CYS A 409 -9.83 4.56 -9.92
N VAL A 410 -9.66 3.32 -9.47
CA VAL A 410 -9.15 3.03 -8.11
C VAL A 410 -7.64 3.18 -7.97
N SER A 411 -6.89 3.29 -9.07
CA SER A 411 -5.42 3.43 -9.06
C SER A 411 -4.94 4.51 -10.03
N THR A 412 -4.01 5.35 -9.57
CA THR A 412 -3.34 6.38 -10.38
C THR A 412 -1.98 5.91 -10.92
N SER A 413 -1.64 4.65 -10.77
CA SER A 413 -0.31 4.12 -11.11
C SER A 413 0.06 4.28 -12.59
N THR A 414 -0.91 4.28 -13.48
CA THR A 414 -0.69 4.52 -14.91
C THR A 414 -0.23 5.97 -15.17
N CYS A 415 -0.85 6.95 -14.51
CA CYS A 415 -0.44 8.36 -14.59
C CYS A 415 0.98 8.55 -14.04
N GLU A 416 1.31 7.90 -12.91
CA GLU A 416 2.63 8.00 -12.31
C GLU A 416 3.73 7.36 -13.18
N ARG A 417 3.43 6.24 -13.84
CA ARG A 417 4.33 5.66 -14.86
C ARG A 417 4.55 6.61 -16.02
N ALA A 418 3.50 7.26 -16.52
CA ALA A 418 3.61 8.25 -17.58
C ALA A 418 4.48 9.46 -17.16
N PHE A 419 4.28 9.99 -15.94
CA PHE A 419 5.14 11.05 -15.40
C PHE A 419 6.59 10.61 -15.21
N SER A 420 6.83 9.36 -14.83
CA SER A 420 8.19 8.81 -14.73
C SER A 420 8.87 8.79 -16.09
N VAL A 421 8.18 8.37 -17.15
CA VAL A 421 8.69 8.42 -18.54
C VAL A 421 8.92 9.86 -18.97
N GLN A 422 7.99 10.76 -18.71
CA GLN A 422 8.16 12.18 -19.03
C GLN A 422 9.40 12.78 -18.35
N ASN A 423 9.68 12.43 -17.08
CA ASN A 423 10.87 12.89 -16.37
C ASN A 423 12.18 12.32 -16.93
N LEU A 424 12.15 11.14 -17.56
CA LEU A 424 13.30 10.60 -18.30
C LEU A 424 13.56 11.36 -19.59
N ILE A 425 12.51 11.85 -20.26
CA ILE A 425 12.58 12.64 -21.48
C ILE A 425 12.96 14.10 -21.18
N LYS A 426 12.22 14.74 -20.26
CA LYS A 426 12.47 16.11 -19.77
C LYS A 426 13.48 16.08 -18.62
N THR A 427 14.76 16.03 -18.93
CA THR A 427 15.82 16.20 -17.94
C THR A 427 16.16 17.69 -17.77
N ARG A 428 16.91 18.04 -16.71
CA ARG A 428 17.40 19.40 -16.48
C ARG A 428 18.17 19.99 -17.66
N VAL A 429 18.78 19.13 -18.46
CA VAL A 429 19.55 19.48 -19.68
C VAL A 429 18.64 19.53 -20.92
N ARG A 430 17.53 18.76 -20.92
CA ARG A 430 16.58 18.66 -22.04
C ARG A 430 15.23 19.29 -21.70
N ASN A 431 15.21 20.46 -21.06
CA ASN A 431 13.97 21.12 -20.64
C ASN A 431 13.29 21.95 -21.75
N ARG A 432 13.90 22.08 -22.93
CA ARG A 432 13.40 22.86 -24.06
C ARG A 432 12.75 22.01 -25.17
N LEU A 433 12.41 20.77 -24.90
CA LEU A 433 11.57 20.00 -25.82
C LEU A 433 10.17 20.64 -25.79
N GLY A 434 9.77 21.24 -26.90
CA GLY A 434 8.44 21.82 -27.06
C GLY A 434 7.35 20.79 -26.80
N SER A 435 6.21 21.27 -26.39
CA SER A 435 4.99 20.47 -26.18
C SER A 435 4.48 19.91 -27.49
#